data_7683f25300e9864f2f8fe227ee18bd73
#
_entry.id   7683f25300e9864f2f8fe227ee18bd73
#
_cell.length_a   1.000
_cell.length_b   1.000
_cell.length_c   1.000
_cell.angle_alpha   90.00
_cell.angle_beta   90.00
_cell.angle_gamma   90.00
#
_symmetry.space_group_name_H-M   'P 1'
#
loop_
_entity.id
_entity.type
_entity.pdbx_description
1 polymer ?
#
loop_
_entity_poly.entity_id
_entity_poly.type
_entity_poly.pdbx_seq_one_letter_code
_entity_poly.pdbx_strand_id
1 'polypeptide(L)'
;MKPQVIKNFLESCFFSAFSCVLMYNLAKRNYGDAVGRMTGIFCMLMPNMWLYCGITLKETEMAFLVTLFAERADAVLHSPKIKVVGVIIPALCILLMFTFRTALGAVMFASLAAGLIFTNSKQLQVWKKILYTSIFAVWMFLTVGVEIVQETQQLWEGRSTNQETGMAWRAQRKGGNQFAQYASATLFAPAIFTIPFSSMIEIENQENQMMMNGANFVKNVLSGFVIFAMVSMLLSGEWRKRVLPIALTSGYLVVLVFSNFAQSERFHFPILAFELMFAAYGISLMRNKHKRWYTIWLVAVCVAVIGWAWIKLAGRGMA
;
A
#
# COMPACT_ATOMS: atom_id res chain seq x y z
N MET A 1 -1.01 -29.78 -16.57
CA MET A 1 -0.34 -28.62 -15.92
C MET A 1 1.01 -29.08 -15.37
N LYS A 2 2.10 -28.35 -15.60
CA LYS A 2 3.43 -28.75 -15.08
C LYS A 2 3.41 -28.72 -13.55
N PRO A 3 4.00 -29.71 -12.84
CA PRO A 3 3.97 -29.81 -11.37
C PRO A 3 4.44 -28.53 -10.64
N GLN A 4 5.37 -27.82 -11.25
CA GLN A 4 5.93 -26.56 -10.74
C GLN A 4 4.91 -25.42 -10.73
N VAL A 5 4.01 -25.36 -11.72
CA VAL A 5 2.95 -24.34 -11.78
C VAL A 5 1.94 -24.56 -10.66
N ILE A 6 1.59 -25.82 -10.39
CA ILE A 6 0.67 -26.16 -9.29
C ILE A 6 1.29 -25.79 -7.95
N LYS A 7 2.57 -26.09 -7.74
CA LYS A 7 3.29 -25.74 -6.50
C LYS A 7 3.28 -24.23 -6.26
N ASN A 8 3.70 -23.43 -7.24
CA ASN A 8 3.74 -21.97 -7.11
C ASN A 8 2.34 -21.37 -6.87
N PHE A 9 1.31 -21.94 -7.52
CA PHE A 9 -0.07 -21.53 -7.29
C PHE A 9 -0.52 -21.78 -5.86
N LEU A 10 -0.25 -22.98 -5.33
CA LEU A 10 -0.60 -23.34 -3.94
C LEU A 10 0.14 -22.46 -2.94
N GLU A 11 1.42 -22.15 -3.17
CA GLU A 11 2.19 -21.24 -2.33
C GLU A 11 1.57 -19.84 -2.30
N SER A 12 1.22 -19.29 -3.46
CA SER A 12 0.57 -17.97 -3.56
C SER A 12 -0.79 -17.94 -2.88
N CYS A 13 -1.59 -19.01 -3.02
CA CYS A 13 -2.88 -19.15 -2.32
C CYS A 13 -2.70 -19.17 -0.79
N PHE A 14 -1.69 -19.91 -0.31
CA PHE A 14 -1.38 -19.98 1.11
C PHE A 14 -0.99 -18.60 1.67
N PHE A 15 -0.08 -17.89 1.03
CA PHE A 15 0.34 -16.56 1.47
C PHE A 15 -0.82 -15.55 1.47
N SER A 16 -1.67 -15.59 0.45
CA SER A 16 -2.84 -14.70 0.36
C SER A 16 -3.86 -15.00 1.47
N ALA A 17 -4.20 -16.27 1.71
CA ALA A 17 -5.12 -16.67 2.77
C ALA A 17 -4.59 -16.29 4.16
N PHE A 18 -3.30 -16.52 4.41
CA PHE A 18 -2.66 -16.15 5.67
C PHE A 18 -2.64 -14.63 5.89
N SER A 19 -2.43 -13.85 4.82
CA SER A 19 -2.50 -12.39 4.87
C SER A 19 -3.88 -11.90 5.35
N CYS A 20 -4.97 -12.54 4.92
CA CYS A 20 -6.31 -12.20 5.39
C CYS A 20 -6.47 -12.43 6.90
N VAL A 21 -5.93 -13.53 7.43
CA VAL A 21 -5.97 -13.84 8.87
C VAL A 21 -5.12 -12.85 9.67
N LEU A 22 -3.93 -12.51 9.18
CA LEU A 22 -3.05 -11.54 9.84
C LEU A 22 -3.71 -10.16 9.88
N MET A 23 -4.34 -9.73 8.79
CA MET A 23 -5.06 -8.47 8.71
C MET A 23 -6.29 -8.43 9.62
N TYR A 24 -7.04 -9.55 9.72
CA TYR A 24 -8.10 -9.67 10.72
C TYR A 24 -7.56 -9.43 12.14
N ASN A 25 -6.46 -10.09 12.52
CA ASN A 25 -5.86 -9.98 13.85
C ASN A 25 -5.35 -8.56 14.13
N LEU A 26 -4.68 -7.94 13.15
CA LEU A 26 -4.20 -6.56 13.25
C LEU A 26 -5.36 -5.58 13.42
N ALA A 27 -6.39 -5.69 12.58
CA ALA A 27 -7.57 -4.84 12.63
C ALA A 27 -8.36 -5.02 13.93
N LYS A 28 -8.54 -6.27 14.36
CA LYS A 28 -9.21 -6.59 15.64
C LYS A 28 -8.50 -5.97 16.83
N ARG A 29 -7.17 -6.01 16.87
CA ARG A 29 -6.37 -5.42 17.96
C ARG A 29 -6.49 -3.91 18.00
N ASN A 30 -6.51 -3.26 16.85
CA ASN A 30 -6.49 -1.79 16.74
C ASN A 30 -7.88 -1.15 16.76
N TYR A 31 -8.92 -1.84 16.25
CA TYR A 31 -10.24 -1.26 15.98
C TYR A 31 -11.41 -2.08 16.52
N GLY A 32 -11.15 -3.25 17.11
CA GLY A 32 -12.17 -4.16 17.63
C GLY A 32 -12.63 -5.23 16.64
N ASP A 33 -13.39 -6.19 17.16
CA ASP A 33 -13.74 -7.44 16.45
C ASP A 33 -14.60 -7.20 15.19
N ALA A 34 -15.54 -6.26 15.24
CA ALA A 34 -16.40 -5.93 14.10
C ALA A 34 -15.58 -5.42 12.89
N VAL A 35 -14.62 -4.51 13.14
CA VAL A 35 -13.73 -4.00 12.09
C VAL A 35 -12.78 -5.10 11.62
N GLY A 36 -12.29 -5.95 12.53
CA GLY A 36 -11.49 -7.11 12.18
C GLY A 36 -12.18 -8.02 11.18
N ARG A 37 -13.44 -8.43 11.48
CA ARG A 37 -14.25 -9.29 10.58
C ARG A 37 -14.47 -8.62 9.23
N MET A 38 -14.82 -7.33 9.22
CA MET A 38 -15.03 -6.58 7.98
C MET A 38 -13.75 -6.51 7.14
N THR A 39 -12.60 -6.25 7.77
CA THR A 39 -11.30 -6.25 7.10
C THR A 39 -10.98 -7.61 6.49
N GLY A 40 -11.18 -8.71 7.23
CA GLY A 40 -10.98 -10.07 6.71
C GLY A 40 -11.86 -10.35 5.49
N ILE A 41 -13.15 -9.99 5.55
CA ILE A 41 -14.10 -10.14 4.43
C ILE A 41 -13.63 -9.29 3.22
N PHE A 42 -13.24 -8.05 3.43
CA PHE A 42 -12.75 -7.21 2.34
C PHE A 42 -11.50 -7.78 1.69
N CYS A 43 -10.52 -8.26 2.48
CA CYS A 43 -9.33 -8.91 1.94
C CYS A 43 -9.68 -10.19 1.15
N MET A 44 -10.64 -10.99 1.64
CA MET A 44 -11.07 -12.20 0.93
C MET A 44 -11.84 -11.93 -0.37
N LEU A 45 -12.62 -10.85 -0.43
CA LEU A 45 -13.49 -10.54 -1.57
C LEU A 45 -12.84 -9.58 -2.56
N MET A 46 -11.69 -8.97 -2.24
CA MET A 46 -11.05 -7.98 -3.12
C MET A 46 -10.52 -8.66 -4.39
N PRO A 47 -11.01 -8.28 -5.60
CA PRO A 47 -10.64 -8.98 -6.83
C PRO A 47 -9.14 -8.96 -7.13
N ASN A 48 -8.40 -7.92 -6.74
CA ASN A 48 -6.95 -7.86 -6.88
C ASN A 48 -6.26 -8.97 -6.09
N MET A 49 -6.75 -9.31 -4.89
CA MET A 49 -6.18 -10.40 -4.08
C MET A 49 -6.29 -11.74 -4.81
N TRP A 50 -7.44 -11.99 -5.45
CA TRP A 50 -7.67 -13.19 -6.25
C TRP A 50 -6.79 -13.24 -7.50
N LEU A 51 -6.73 -12.13 -8.23
CA LEU A 51 -5.97 -12.05 -9.46
C LEU A 51 -4.47 -12.32 -9.23
N TYR A 52 -3.87 -11.61 -8.27
CA TYR A 52 -2.44 -11.76 -7.99
C TYR A 52 -2.09 -13.11 -7.38
N CYS A 53 -3.01 -13.71 -6.62
CA CYS A 53 -2.86 -15.08 -6.14
C CYS A 53 -2.81 -16.07 -7.32
N GLY A 54 -3.65 -15.89 -8.35
CA GLY A 54 -3.71 -16.76 -9.53
C GLY A 54 -2.52 -16.61 -10.49
N ILE A 55 -1.89 -15.44 -10.55
CA ILE A 55 -0.79 -15.15 -11.50
C ILE A 55 0.58 -15.58 -10.94
N THR A 56 0.68 -16.00 -9.68
CA THR A 56 1.94 -16.45 -9.04
C THR A 56 3.08 -15.42 -9.12
N LEU A 57 2.79 -14.19 -8.79
CA LEU A 57 3.75 -13.11 -8.78
C LEU A 57 4.35 -12.90 -7.38
N LYS A 58 5.59 -12.45 -7.32
CA LYS A 58 6.30 -12.08 -6.09
C LYS A 58 5.57 -11.05 -5.21
N GLU A 59 4.62 -10.34 -5.77
CA GLU A 59 3.79 -9.36 -5.07
C GLU A 59 2.95 -10.01 -3.96
N THR A 60 2.51 -11.26 -4.14
CA THR A 60 1.75 -11.99 -3.12
C THR A 60 2.62 -12.31 -1.91
N GLU A 61 3.87 -12.74 -2.15
CA GLU A 61 4.86 -12.98 -1.09
C GLU A 61 5.22 -11.67 -0.36
N MET A 62 5.40 -10.58 -1.12
CA MET A 62 5.66 -9.27 -0.55
C MET A 62 4.50 -8.79 0.33
N ALA A 63 3.24 -8.94 -0.13
CA ALA A 63 2.06 -8.58 0.65
C ALA A 63 1.98 -9.40 1.95
N PHE A 64 2.29 -10.70 1.88
CA PHE A 64 2.36 -11.56 3.06
C PHE A 64 3.44 -11.08 4.05
N LEU A 65 4.66 -10.80 3.58
CA LEU A 65 5.74 -10.32 4.44
C LEU A 65 5.39 -8.98 5.11
N VAL A 66 4.77 -8.05 4.38
CA VAL A 66 4.32 -6.76 4.92
C VAL A 66 3.23 -6.93 5.98
N THR A 67 2.25 -7.81 5.72
CA THR A 67 1.18 -8.08 6.69
C THR A 67 1.68 -8.79 7.93
N LEU A 68 2.58 -9.78 7.77
CA LEU A 68 3.22 -10.48 8.87
C LEU A 68 4.08 -9.53 9.72
N PHE A 69 4.89 -8.71 9.06
CA PHE A 69 5.66 -7.64 9.70
C PHE A 69 4.76 -6.75 10.56
N ALA A 70 3.74 -6.17 9.96
CA ALA A 70 2.88 -5.21 10.63
C ALA A 70 2.11 -5.84 11.80
N GLU A 71 1.58 -7.05 11.62
CA GLU A 71 0.86 -7.75 12.69
C GLU A 71 1.77 -8.05 13.87
N ARG A 72 2.99 -8.55 13.64
CA ARG A 72 3.96 -8.89 14.69
C ARG A 72 4.56 -7.65 15.34
N ALA A 73 4.94 -6.65 14.57
CA ALA A 73 5.46 -5.39 15.09
C ALA A 73 4.42 -4.66 15.94
N ASP A 74 3.17 -4.58 15.47
CA ASP A 74 2.08 -3.98 16.23
C ASP A 74 1.78 -4.75 17.54
N ALA A 75 1.84 -6.09 17.48
CA ALA A 75 1.69 -6.92 18.67
C ALA A 75 2.78 -6.63 19.73
N VAL A 76 4.02 -6.41 19.31
CA VAL A 76 5.13 -6.05 20.20
C VAL A 76 4.93 -4.65 20.80
N LEU A 77 4.51 -3.68 19.97
CA LEU A 77 4.27 -2.31 20.42
C LEU A 77 3.17 -2.21 21.49
N HIS A 78 2.17 -3.09 21.43
CA HIS A 78 1.03 -3.12 22.37
C HIS A 78 1.20 -4.15 23.50
N SER A 79 2.23 -5.00 23.46
CA SER A 79 2.44 -6.04 24.47
C SER A 79 3.01 -5.46 25.78
N PRO A 80 2.58 -5.93 26.97
CA PRO A 80 3.17 -5.54 28.25
C PRO A 80 4.59 -6.08 28.46
N LYS A 81 4.96 -7.16 27.76
CA LYS A 81 6.29 -7.79 27.85
C LYS A 81 6.83 -8.05 26.44
N ILE A 82 8.02 -7.58 26.16
CA ILE A 82 8.70 -7.81 24.89
C ILE A 82 9.21 -9.25 24.88
N LYS A 83 8.67 -10.07 23.99
CA LYS A 83 9.20 -11.42 23.71
C LYS A 83 10.22 -11.33 22.59
N VAL A 84 11.36 -11.99 22.75
CA VAL A 84 12.47 -11.99 21.77
C VAL A 84 11.98 -12.41 20.39
N VAL A 85 11.19 -13.49 20.29
CA VAL A 85 10.61 -13.97 19.03
C VAL A 85 9.73 -12.92 18.35
N GLY A 86 9.02 -12.08 19.14
CA GLY A 86 8.21 -10.99 18.61
C GLY A 86 9.02 -9.91 17.89
N VAL A 87 10.29 -9.72 18.26
CA VAL A 87 11.19 -8.75 17.63
C VAL A 87 11.92 -9.36 16.43
N ILE A 88 12.30 -10.62 16.51
CA ILE A 88 13.04 -11.32 15.45
C ILE A 88 12.19 -11.41 14.17
N ILE A 89 10.90 -11.75 14.26
CA ILE A 89 10.06 -11.91 13.07
C ILE A 89 9.94 -10.60 12.26
N PRO A 90 9.59 -9.44 12.83
CA PRO A 90 9.60 -8.19 12.09
C PRO A 90 10.95 -7.83 11.48
N ALA A 91 12.05 -8.07 12.20
CA ALA A 91 13.39 -7.83 11.68
C ALA A 91 13.71 -8.70 10.46
N LEU A 92 13.39 -10.00 10.53
CA LEU A 92 13.53 -10.92 9.40
C LEU A 92 12.66 -10.50 8.21
N CYS A 93 11.41 -10.09 8.45
CA CYS A 93 10.53 -9.62 7.37
C CYS A 93 11.13 -8.39 6.66
N ILE A 94 11.72 -7.44 7.41
CA ILE A 94 12.40 -6.27 6.82
C ILE A 94 13.59 -6.72 5.97
N LEU A 95 14.47 -7.59 6.50
CA LEU A 95 15.64 -8.09 5.76
C LEU A 95 15.24 -8.81 4.47
N LEU A 96 14.26 -9.71 4.56
CA LEU A 96 13.72 -10.40 3.38
C LEU A 96 13.10 -9.41 2.38
N MET A 97 12.42 -8.35 2.87
CA MET A 97 11.84 -7.36 1.98
C MET A 97 12.89 -6.58 1.19
N PHE A 98 14.05 -6.34 1.74
CA PHE A 98 15.14 -5.69 0.99
C PHE A 98 15.58 -6.51 -0.21
N THR A 99 15.52 -7.85 -0.15
CA THR A 99 15.83 -8.71 -1.30
C THR A 99 14.75 -8.68 -2.40
N PHE A 100 13.50 -8.35 -2.04
CA PHE A 100 12.39 -8.22 -3.00
C PHE A 100 12.24 -6.81 -3.56
N ARG A 101 12.27 -5.80 -2.65
CA ARG A 101 12.06 -4.38 -3.00
C ARG A 101 12.62 -3.47 -1.90
N THR A 102 13.76 -2.87 -2.17
CA THR A 102 14.50 -2.01 -1.23
C THR A 102 13.66 -0.87 -0.69
N ALA A 103 12.92 -0.16 -1.56
CA ALA A 103 12.08 0.95 -1.15
C ALA A 103 10.98 0.53 -0.15
N LEU A 104 10.37 -0.64 -0.31
CA LEU A 104 9.37 -1.14 0.62
C LEU A 104 10.00 -1.59 1.95
N GLY A 105 11.17 -2.23 1.89
CA GLY A 105 11.96 -2.57 3.07
C GLY A 105 12.33 -1.34 3.89
N ALA A 106 12.76 -0.26 3.23
CA ALA A 106 13.06 1.02 3.87
C ALA A 106 11.83 1.65 4.55
N VAL A 107 10.66 1.61 3.89
CA VAL A 107 9.40 2.09 4.47
C VAL A 107 8.97 1.23 5.68
N MET A 108 9.11 -0.09 5.61
CA MET A 108 8.84 -0.98 6.75
C MET A 108 9.74 -0.62 7.95
N PHE A 109 11.02 -0.42 7.69
CA PHE A 109 11.96 0.03 8.73
C PHE A 109 11.58 1.38 9.31
N ALA A 110 11.31 2.39 8.48
CA ALA A 110 10.90 3.73 8.92
C ALA A 110 9.58 3.71 9.70
N SER A 111 8.62 2.86 9.30
CA SER A 111 7.35 2.70 10.00
C SER A 111 7.51 2.04 11.38
N LEU A 112 8.43 1.08 11.52
CA LEU A 112 8.77 0.48 12.80
C LEU A 112 9.44 1.51 13.72
N ALA A 113 10.39 2.29 13.21
CA ALA A 113 11.04 3.36 13.95
C ALA A 113 10.03 4.42 14.42
N ALA A 114 9.14 4.86 13.53
CA ALA A 114 8.05 5.77 13.88
C ALA A 114 7.12 5.16 14.94
N GLY A 115 6.76 3.88 14.80
CA GLY A 115 5.97 3.15 15.78
C GLY A 115 6.64 3.12 17.15
N LEU A 116 7.93 2.82 17.21
CA LEU A 116 8.70 2.80 18.47
C LEU A 116 8.77 4.19 19.13
N ILE A 117 9.00 5.25 18.35
CA ILE A 117 9.17 6.61 18.87
C ILE A 117 7.84 7.21 19.31
N PHE A 118 6.83 7.18 18.44
CA PHE A 118 5.59 7.94 18.62
C PHE A 118 4.47 7.17 19.33
N THR A 119 4.54 5.82 19.39
CA THR A 119 3.53 5.05 20.10
C THR A 119 3.67 5.29 21.62
N ASN A 120 2.55 5.64 22.23
CA ASN A 120 2.48 5.97 23.65
C ASN A 120 2.52 4.70 24.52
N SER A 121 3.62 3.92 24.43
CA SER A 121 3.81 2.73 25.24
C SER A 121 4.36 3.14 26.61
N LYS A 122 3.66 2.79 27.68
CA LYS A 122 4.04 3.05 29.08
C LYS A 122 5.31 2.29 29.52
N GLN A 123 5.87 1.42 28.66
CA GLN A 123 6.86 0.42 29.03
C GLN A 123 8.31 0.86 28.85
N LEU A 124 8.59 1.71 27.89
CA LEU A 124 9.94 2.15 27.60
C LEU A 124 10.04 3.66 27.75
N GLN A 125 11.00 4.11 28.52
CA GLN A 125 11.36 5.53 28.58
C GLN A 125 11.78 5.98 27.16
N VAL A 126 11.45 7.20 26.78
CA VAL A 126 11.66 7.74 25.43
C VAL A 126 13.11 7.55 24.96
N TRP A 127 14.08 7.77 25.85
CA TRP A 127 15.49 7.61 25.51
C TRP A 127 15.87 6.16 25.17
N LYS A 128 15.28 5.14 25.81
CA LYS A 128 15.50 3.73 25.49
C LYS A 128 14.92 3.37 24.12
N LYS A 129 13.76 3.95 23.77
CA LYS A 129 13.17 3.78 22.43
C LYS A 129 14.11 4.34 21.35
N ILE A 130 14.63 5.55 21.56
CA ILE A 130 15.60 6.17 20.64
C ILE A 130 16.86 5.32 20.55
N LEU A 131 17.40 4.85 21.68
CA LEU A 131 18.58 4.01 21.69
C LEU A 131 18.37 2.71 20.88
N TYR A 132 17.30 1.97 21.12
CA TYR A 132 17.01 0.74 20.38
C TYR A 132 16.78 1.00 18.90
N THR A 133 16.09 2.08 18.55
CA THR A 133 15.91 2.49 17.15
C THR A 133 17.24 2.84 16.50
N SER A 134 18.13 3.55 17.20
CA SER A 134 19.45 3.90 16.71
C SER A 134 20.36 2.68 16.53
N ILE A 135 20.38 1.75 17.50
CA ILE A 135 21.13 0.49 17.38
C ILE A 135 20.64 -0.32 16.18
N PHE A 136 19.33 -0.42 16.01
CA PHE A 136 18.75 -1.13 14.88
C PHE A 136 19.04 -0.41 13.55
N ALA A 137 19.00 0.92 13.52
CA ALA A 137 19.37 1.72 12.34
C ALA A 137 20.84 1.53 11.94
N VAL A 138 21.75 1.56 12.90
CA VAL A 138 23.18 1.30 12.66
C VAL A 138 23.38 -0.13 12.14
N TRP A 139 22.74 -1.11 12.75
CA TRP A 139 22.82 -2.50 12.30
C TRP A 139 22.28 -2.66 10.86
N MET A 140 21.15 -2.05 10.53
CA MET A 140 20.59 -2.05 9.19
C MET A 140 21.52 -1.35 8.19
N PHE A 141 22.11 -0.20 8.57
CA PHE A 141 23.03 0.52 7.70
C PHE A 141 24.31 -0.31 7.41
N LEU A 142 24.80 -1.03 8.39
CA LEU A 142 25.98 -1.91 8.22
C LEU A 142 25.67 -3.16 7.37
N THR A 143 24.41 -3.65 7.38
CA THR A 143 24.05 -4.87 6.64
C THR A 143 23.58 -4.58 5.21
N VAL A 144 22.79 -3.56 4.99
CA VAL A 144 22.13 -3.28 3.71
C VAL A 144 22.34 -1.83 3.24
N GLY A 145 22.98 -0.99 4.06
CA GLY A 145 23.07 0.46 3.81
C GLY A 145 23.79 0.82 2.52
N VAL A 146 24.85 0.09 2.16
CA VAL A 146 25.63 0.33 0.92
C VAL A 146 24.75 0.06 -0.31
N GLU A 147 23.98 -1.04 -0.30
CA GLU A 147 23.07 -1.39 -1.38
C GLU A 147 21.91 -0.38 -1.49
N ILE A 148 21.38 0.07 -0.35
CA ILE A 148 20.32 1.10 -0.31
C ILE A 148 20.82 2.41 -0.92
N VAL A 149 22.02 2.85 -0.56
CA VAL A 149 22.61 4.09 -1.07
C VAL A 149 22.87 3.98 -2.56
N GLN A 150 23.45 2.89 -3.03
CA GLN A 150 23.71 2.66 -4.46
C GLN A 150 22.42 2.58 -5.27
N GLU A 151 21.41 1.82 -4.81
CA GLU A 151 20.13 1.71 -5.51
C GLU A 151 19.37 3.05 -5.49
N THR A 152 19.41 3.79 -4.38
CA THR A 152 18.80 5.12 -4.30
C THR A 152 19.49 6.10 -5.26
N GLN A 153 20.80 6.04 -5.36
CA GLN A 153 21.59 6.87 -6.28
C GLN A 153 21.29 6.51 -7.74
N GLN A 154 21.27 5.21 -8.08
CA GLN A 154 20.89 4.73 -9.41
C GLN A 154 19.44 5.10 -9.77
N LEU A 155 18.51 4.99 -8.81
CA LEU A 155 17.13 5.41 -9.00
C LEU A 155 17.03 6.93 -9.20
N TRP A 156 17.86 7.71 -8.52
CA TRP A 156 17.90 9.17 -8.67
C TRP A 156 18.49 9.60 -10.01
N GLU A 157 19.61 9.01 -10.40
CA GLU A 157 20.28 9.27 -11.69
C GLU A 157 19.47 8.71 -12.87
N GLY A 158 18.94 7.49 -12.77
CA GLY A 158 18.08 6.87 -13.80
C GLY A 158 16.69 7.48 -13.87
N ARG A 159 16.26 8.20 -12.84
CA ARG A 159 14.93 8.82 -12.77
C ARG A 159 14.78 10.00 -13.72
N SER A 160 15.77 10.86 -13.85
CA SER A 160 15.73 11.97 -14.80
C SER A 160 15.67 11.44 -16.22
N THR A 161 16.54 10.48 -16.55
CA THR A 161 16.67 9.93 -17.91
C THR A 161 15.47 9.05 -18.30
N ASN A 162 15.02 8.16 -17.42
CA ASN A 162 13.87 7.27 -17.69
C ASN A 162 12.51 8.00 -17.63
N GLN A 163 12.38 9.04 -16.81
CA GLN A 163 11.19 9.88 -16.78
C GLN A 163 11.06 10.71 -18.04
N GLU A 164 12.13 11.39 -18.44
CA GLU A 164 12.15 12.21 -19.66
C GLU A 164 11.93 11.35 -20.89
N THR A 165 12.60 10.19 -21.00
CA THR A 165 12.43 9.27 -22.11
C THR A 165 11.04 8.63 -22.13
N GLY A 166 10.53 8.20 -20.99
CA GLY A 166 9.20 7.58 -20.89
C GLY A 166 8.06 8.57 -21.13
N MET A 167 8.20 9.82 -20.68
CA MET A 167 7.23 10.88 -20.93
C MET A 167 7.31 11.42 -22.34
N ALA A 168 8.52 11.61 -22.89
CA ALA A 168 8.75 11.97 -24.28
C ALA A 168 8.19 10.90 -25.22
N TRP A 169 8.40 9.62 -24.93
CA TRP A 169 7.84 8.53 -25.71
C TRP A 169 6.30 8.49 -25.67
N ARG A 170 5.68 8.76 -24.53
CA ARG A 170 4.22 8.85 -24.41
C ARG A 170 3.64 10.06 -25.13
N ALA A 171 4.37 11.18 -25.17
CA ALA A 171 3.97 12.40 -25.85
C ALA A 171 4.17 12.32 -27.37
N GLN A 172 5.18 11.58 -27.84
CA GLN A 172 5.54 11.44 -29.27
C GLN A 172 4.75 10.33 -29.96
N ARG A 173 4.01 9.49 -29.25
CA ARG A 173 3.11 8.52 -29.89
C ARG A 173 2.07 9.25 -30.73
N LYS A 174 1.76 8.69 -31.92
CA LYS A 174 0.64 9.13 -32.76
C LYS A 174 -0.64 9.14 -31.92
N GLY A 175 -1.21 10.31 -31.64
CA GLY A 175 -2.28 10.51 -30.67
C GLY A 175 -1.82 10.72 -29.22
N GLY A 176 -0.53 10.94 -28.99
CA GLY A 176 0.03 11.22 -27.65
C GLY A 176 -0.51 12.54 -27.08
N ASN A 177 -1.03 12.48 -25.85
CA ASN A 177 -1.55 13.63 -25.16
C ASN A 177 -0.40 14.42 -24.53
N GLN A 178 -0.23 15.67 -24.87
CA GLN A 178 0.75 16.55 -24.24
C GLN A 178 0.57 16.66 -22.72
N PHE A 179 -0.65 16.48 -22.20
CA PHE A 179 -0.91 16.39 -20.76
C PHE A 179 -0.20 15.20 -20.08
N ALA A 180 0.17 14.16 -20.81
CA ALA A 180 0.95 13.06 -20.27
C ALA A 180 2.35 13.51 -19.78
N GLN A 181 2.88 14.63 -20.30
CA GLN A 181 4.13 15.24 -19.86
C GLN A 181 4.00 15.88 -18.47
N TYR A 182 2.79 16.36 -18.12
CA TYR A 182 2.51 17.03 -16.86
C TYR A 182 1.93 16.10 -15.78
N ALA A 183 1.69 14.82 -16.11
CA ALA A 183 1.27 13.82 -15.14
C ALA A 183 2.44 13.47 -14.19
N SER A 184 2.98 14.50 -13.54
CA SER A 184 4.05 14.37 -12.55
C SER A 184 3.54 13.81 -11.24
N ALA A 185 4.46 13.36 -10.40
CA ALA A 185 4.20 12.88 -9.04
C ALA A 185 3.33 13.85 -8.22
N THR A 186 3.50 15.14 -8.41
CA THR A 186 2.75 16.20 -7.73
C THR A 186 1.26 16.21 -8.07
N LEU A 187 0.87 15.82 -9.28
CA LEU A 187 -0.54 15.74 -9.68
C LEU A 187 -1.29 14.65 -8.91
N PHE A 188 -0.62 13.56 -8.58
CA PHE A 188 -1.22 12.44 -7.87
C PHE A 188 -1.13 12.55 -6.34
N ALA A 189 -0.31 13.45 -5.80
CA ALA A 189 -0.14 13.61 -4.37
C ALA A 189 -1.47 13.86 -3.61
N PRO A 190 -2.41 14.71 -4.10
CA PRO A 190 -3.70 14.92 -3.43
C PRO A 190 -4.62 13.68 -3.47
N ALA A 191 -4.44 12.83 -4.47
CA ALA A 191 -5.28 11.64 -4.71
C ALA A 191 -4.61 10.34 -4.27
N ILE A 192 -3.59 10.40 -3.42
CA ILE A 192 -2.70 9.30 -3.03
C ILE A 192 -3.43 8.02 -2.59
N PHE A 193 -4.55 8.14 -1.88
CA PHE A 193 -5.35 7.01 -1.43
C PHE A 193 -6.34 6.48 -2.48
N THR A 194 -6.54 7.24 -3.56
CA THR A 194 -7.56 6.90 -4.59
C THR A 194 -6.93 6.21 -5.78
N ILE A 195 -5.69 6.53 -6.11
CA ILE A 195 -4.98 5.93 -7.26
C ILE A 195 -4.61 4.45 -6.98
N PRO A 196 -4.54 3.61 -8.02
CA PRO A 196 -4.78 3.90 -9.44
C PRO A 196 -6.26 4.10 -9.76
N PHE A 197 -6.53 5.03 -10.68
CA PHE A 197 -7.90 5.22 -11.16
C PHE A 197 -8.30 4.10 -12.11
N SER A 198 -9.51 3.60 -11.96
CA SER A 198 -10.12 2.68 -12.90
C SER A 198 -10.22 3.35 -14.29
N SER A 199 -9.93 2.61 -15.33
CA SER A 199 -10.20 3.03 -16.71
C SER A 199 -11.19 2.06 -17.32
N MET A 200 -12.44 2.47 -17.47
CA MET A 200 -13.50 1.66 -18.09
C MET A 200 -13.33 1.53 -19.60
N ILE A 201 -12.10 1.24 -20.07
CA ILE A 201 -11.76 1.14 -21.48
C ILE A 201 -11.17 -0.24 -21.68
N GLU A 202 -11.71 -0.97 -22.63
CA GLU A 202 -11.16 -2.22 -23.11
C GLU A 202 -9.98 -1.95 -24.05
N ILE A 203 -8.89 -2.65 -23.85
CA ILE A 203 -7.69 -2.56 -24.67
C ILE A 203 -7.47 -3.92 -25.29
N GLU A 204 -7.46 -3.98 -26.62
CA GLU A 204 -7.11 -5.19 -27.34
C GLU A 204 -5.76 -5.76 -26.85
N ASN A 205 -5.71 -7.06 -26.67
CA ASN A 205 -4.55 -7.83 -26.20
C ASN A 205 -4.15 -7.61 -24.72
N GLN A 206 -5.01 -7.06 -23.87
CA GLN A 206 -4.80 -7.05 -22.42
C GLN A 206 -5.81 -7.98 -21.72
N GLU A 207 -5.39 -9.21 -21.49
CA GLU A 207 -6.16 -10.18 -20.71
C GLU A 207 -6.39 -9.67 -19.27
N ASN A 208 -7.54 -10.03 -18.69
CA ASN A 208 -7.94 -9.67 -17.32
C ASN A 208 -8.11 -8.17 -17.03
N GLN A 209 -8.09 -7.29 -18.03
CA GLN A 209 -8.20 -5.85 -17.81
C GLN A 209 -9.53 -5.44 -17.16
N MET A 210 -10.65 -6.06 -17.54
CA MET A 210 -11.96 -5.81 -16.95
C MET A 210 -11.97 -6.11 -15.46
N MET A 211 -11.37 -7.22 -15.04
CA MET A 211 -11.26 -7.59 -13.64
C MET A 211 -10.40 -6.60 -12.85
N MET A 212 -9.25 -6.18 -13.41
CA MET A 212 -8.36 -5.19 -12.79
C MET A 212 -9.03 -3.82 -12.68
N ASN A 213 -9.71 -3.37 -13.73
CA ASN A 213 -10.45 -2.11 -13.71
C ASN A 213 -11.61 -2.14 -12.71
N GLY A 214 -12.34 -3.25 -12.63
CA GLY A 214 -13.39 -3.44 -11.62
C GLY A 214 -12.85 -3.39 -10.20
N ALA A 215 -11.71 -4.04 -9.96
CA ALA A 215 -11.03 -4.01 -8.68
C ALA A 215 -10.54 -2.60 -8.29
N ASN A 216 -9.98 -1.85 -9.24
CA ASN A 216 -9.59 -0.48 -9.02
C ASN A 216 -10.79 0.43 -8.76
N PHE A 217 -11.92 0.19 -9.43
CA PHE A 217 -13.14 0.92 -9.13
C PHE A 217 -13.63 0.68 -7.71
N VAL A 218 -13.63 -0.56 -7.23
CA VAL A 218 -13.95 -0.89 -5.84
C VAL A 218 -13.00 -0.16 -4.88
N LYS A 219 -11.69 -0.15 -5.17
CA LYS A 219 -10.70 0.59 -4.41
C LYS A 219 -11.00 2.09 -4.39
N ASN A 220 -11.29 2.70 -5.56
CA ASN A 220 -11.61 4.13 -5.66
C ASN A 220 -12.85 4.49 -4.82
N VAL A 221 -13.88 3.65 -4.81
CA VAL A 221 -15.08 3.83 -3.97
C VAL A 221 -14.73 3.73 -2.49
N LEU A 222 -13.96 2.72 -2.09
CA LEU A 222 -13.55 2.50 -0.70
C LEU A 222 -12.59 3.56 -0.17
N SER A 223 -11.82 4.22 -1.03
CA SER A 223 -10.83 5.22 -0.61
C SER A 223 -11.44 6.43 0.10
N GLY A 224 -12.71 6.77 -0.14
CA GLY A 224 -13.42 7.77 0.65
C GLY A 224 -13.51 7.42 2.12
N PHE A 225 -13.72 6.14 2.44
CA PHE A 225 -13.70 5.67 3.83
C PHE A 225 -12.29 5.65 4.41
N VAL A 226 -11.27 5.34 3.59
CA VAL A 226 -9.85 5.41 4.01
C VAL A 226 -9.49 6.83 4.40
N ILE A 227 -9.80 7.81 3.55
CA ILE A 227 -9.53 9.24 3.82
C ILE A 227 -10.29 9.68 5.08
N PHE A 228 -11.57 9.30 5.20
CA PHE A 228 -12.38 9.64 6.37
C PHE A 228 -11.80 9.03 7.66
N ALA A 229 -11.34 7.77 7.62
CA ALA A 229 -10.68 7.12 8.74
C ALA A 229 -9.38 7.86 9.14
N MET A 230 -8.52 8.18 8.17
CA MET A 230 -7.26 8.87 8.40
C MET A 230 -7.48 10.25 9.01
N VAL A 231 -8.37 11.05 8.43
CA VAL A 231 -8.71 12.38 8.96
C VAL A 231 -9.30 12.27 10.36
N SER A 232 -10.22 11.33 10.60
CA SER A 232 -10.81 11.13 11.93
C SER A 232 -9.77 10.75 12.98
N MET A 233 -8.83 9.88 12.65
CA MET A 233 -7.74 9.50 13.56
C MET A 233 -6.80 10.67 13.86
N LEU A 234 -6.49 11.51 12.87
CA LEU A 234 -5.65 12.69 13.05
C LEU A 234 -6.34 13.72 13.96
N LEU A 235 -7.61 14.01 13.71
CA LEU A 235 -8.37 14.99 14.48
C LEU A 235 -8.66 14.53 15.92
N SER A 236 -8.87 13.23 16.13
CA SER A 236 -9.11 12.66 17.49
C SER A 236 -7.84 12.42 18.27
N GLY A 237 -6.65 12.54 17.66
CA GLY A 237 -5.37 12.19 18.29
C GLY A 237 -5.12 10.69 18.45
N GLU A 238 -6.04 9.84 18.01
CA GLU A 238 -5.90 8.37 18.10
C GLU A 238 -4.81 7.79 17.21
N TRP A 239 -4.29 8.57 16.23
CA TRP A 239 -3.19 8.17 15.36
C TRP A 239 -1.95 7.71 16.15
N ARG A 240 -1.70 8.27 17.36
CA ARG A 240 -0.57 7.88 18.21
C ARG A 240 -0.60 6.44 18.68
N LYS A 241 -1.77 5.82 18.72
CA LYS A 241 -1.92 4.38 19.05
C LYS A 241 -1.68 3.49 17.83
N ARG A 242 -1.78 4.06 16.62
CA ARG A 242 -1.81 3.34 15.34
C ARG A 242 -0.75 3.85 14.35
N VAL A 243 0.35 4.37 14.90
CA VAL A 243 1.44 4.99 14.12
C VAL A 243 1.98 4.04 13.08
N LEU A 244 2.24 2.78 13.45
CA LEU A 244 2.89 1.81 12.58
C LEU A 244 2.09 1.54 11.29
N PRO A 245 0.81 1.13 11.31
CA PRO A 245 0.05 0.90 10.07
C PRO A 245 -0.18 2.20 9.28
N ILE A 246 -0.34 3.35 9.93
CA ILE A 246 -0.47 4.64 9.26
C ILE A 246 0.82 5.01 8.53
N ALA A 247 1.96 4.96 9.22
CA ALA A 247 3.26 5.29 8.64
C ALA A 247 3.65 4.34 7.50
N LEU A 248 3.36 3.05 7.66
CA LEU A 248 3.60 2.04 6.63
C LEU A 248 2.80 2.32 5.36
N THR A 249 1.49 2.52 5.50
CA THR A 249 0.61 2.76 4.35
C THR A 249 0.91 4.09 3.68
N SER A 250 0.91 5.19 4.46
CA SER A 250 1.14 6.53 3.91
C SER A 250 2.56 6.68 3.36
N GLY A 251 3.56 6.15 4.07
CA GLY A 251 4.96 6.20 3.64
C GLY A 251 5.18 5.49 2.31
N TYR A 252 4.61 4.30 2.14
CA TYR A 252 4.75 3.59 0.88
C TYR A 252 3.98 4.24 -0.27
N LEU A 253 2.76 4.75 -0.02
CA LEU A 253 2.02 5.50 -1.02
C LEU A 253 2.78 6.75 -1.48
N VAL A 254 3.43 7.47 -0.56
CA VAL A 254 4.30 8.60 -0.89
C VAL A 254 5.45 8.16 -1.81
N VAL A 255 6.12 7.04 -1.48
CA VAL A 255 7.17 6.47 -2.34
C VAL A 255 6.64 6.15 -3.73
N LEU A 256 5.44 5.56 -3.85
CA LEU A 256 4.83 5.26 -5.15
C LEU A 256 4.54 6.52 -5.98
N VAL A 257 4.06 7.58 -5.34
CA VAL A 257 3.82 8.85 -6.02
C VAL A 257 5.13 9.42 -6.60
N PHE A 258 6.19 9.42 -5.78
CA PHE A 258 7.48 9.95 -6.21
C PHE A 258 8.25 9.06 -7.19
N SER A 259 7.95 7.76 -7.22
CA SER A 259 8.60 6.80 -8.14
C SER A 259 7.91 6.65 -9.50
N ASN A 260 6.84 7.41 -9.81
CA ASN A 260 6.02 7.29 -11.03
C ASN A 260 5.29 5.95 -11.22
N PHE A 261 5.28 5.09 -10.22
CA PHE A 261 4.54 3.82 -10.22
C PHE A 261 3.14 3.94 -9.61
N ALA A 262 2.72 5.15 -9.27
CA ALA A 262 1.44 5.40 -8.60
C ALA A 262 0.21 4.89 -9.38
N GLN A 263 0.27 4.86 -10.70
CA GLN A 263 -0.82 4.36 -11.56
C GLN A 263 -0.77 2.86 -11.84
N SER A 264 0.19 2.13 -11.28
CA SER A 264 0.30 0.68 -11.46
C SER A 264 -0.26 -0.06 -10.27
N GLU A 265 -1.37 -0.79 -10.46
CA GLU A 265 -2.04 -1.57 -9.41
C GLU A 265 -1.10 -2.57 -8.74
N ARG A 266 -0.21 -3.15 -9.51
CA ARG A 266 0.76 -4.13 -9.07
C ARG A 266 1.61 -3.60 -7.90
N PHE A 267 2.00 -2.33 -7.97
CA PHE A 267 2.82 -1.73 -6.94
C PHE A 267 2.03 -1.36 -5.67
N HIS A 268 0.71 -1.17 -5.77
CA HIS A 268 -0.16 -0.95 -4.61
C HIS A 268 -0.48 -2.22 -3.83
N PHE A 269 -0.36 -3.37 -4.48
CA PHE A 269 -0.81 -4.65 -3.93
C PHE A 269 -0.25 -4.95 -2.52
N PRO A 270 1.06 -4.73 -2.19
CA PRO A 270 1.60 -5.03 -0.87
C PRO A 270 0.93 -4.29 0.29
N ILE A 271 0.33 -3.12 0.02
CA ILE A 271 -0.34 -2.31 1.06
C ILE A 271 -1.86 -2.29 0.94
N LEU A 272 -2.41 -2.92 -0.09
CA LEU A 272 -3.85 -2.91 -0.37
C LEU A 272 -4.68 -3.38 0.84
N ALA A 273 -4.22 -4.43 1.53
CA ALA A 273 -4.91 -4.96 2.70
C ALA A 273 -5.00 -3.94 3.85
N PHE A 274 -4.04 -3.02 3.98
CA PHE A 274 -4.08 -1.93 4.97
C PHE A 274 -5.08 -0.85 4.57
N GLU A 275 -5.17 -0.52 3.28
CA GLU A 275 -6.22 0.39 2.78
C GLU A 275 -7.60 -0.18 3.05
N LEU A 276 -7.81 -1.48 2.84
CA LEU A 276 -9.06 -2.18 3.16
C LEU A 276 -9.36 -2.16 4.66
N MET A 277 -8.35 -2.29 5.52
CA MET A 277 -8.49 -2.16 6.97
C MET A 277 -8.94 -0.75 7.37
N PHE A 278 -8.32 0.30 6.80
CA PHE A 278 -8.74 1.67 7.05
C PHE A 278 -10.12 1.97 6.50
N ALA A 279 -10.49 1.39 5.34
CA ALA A 279 -11.85 1.49 4.81
C ALA A 279 -12.87 0.86 5.76
N ALA A 280 -12.61 -0.35 6.27
CA ALA A 280 -13.47 -1.01 7.25
C ALA A 280 -13.64 -0.18 8.51
N TYR A 281 -12.56 0.42 9.02
CA TYR A 281 -12.63 1.33 10.16
C TYR A 281 -13.42 2.59 9.83
N GLY A 282 -13.20 3.21 8.67
CA GLY A 282 -13.96 4.38 8.22
C GLY A 282 -15.45 4.11 8.13
N ILE A 283 -15.85 2.95 7.60
CA ILE A 283 -17.25 2.52 7.56
C ILE A 283 -17.83 2.41 8.98
N SER A 284 -17.09 1.86 9.93
CA SER A 284 -17.54 1.73 11.32
C SER A 284 -17.76 3.08 12.03
N LEU A 285 -17.09 4.14 11.57
CA LEU A 285 -17.24 5.50 12.09
C LEU A 285 -18.40 6.28 11.42
N MET A 286 -18.93 5.75 10.30
CA MET A 286 -19.96 6.46 9.53
C MET A 286 -21.28 6.58 10.32
N ARG A 287 -21.79 7.81 10.38
CA ARG A 287 -23.10 8.14 10.95
C ARG A 287 -23.98 8.76 9.86
N ASN A 288 -25.28 8.87 10.10
CA ASN A 288 -26.22 9.45 9.14
C ASN A 288 -25.83 10.85 8.64
N LYS A 289 -25.23 11.69 9.51
CA LYS A 289 -24.73 13.01 9.13
C LYS A 289 -23.61 13.00 8.10
N HIS A 290 -22.85 11.90 7.97
CA HIS A 290 -21.72 11.77 7.06
C HIS A 290 -22.12 11.21 5.68
N LYS A 291 -23.34 10.66 5.53
CA LYS A 291 -23.80 10.07 4.26
C LYS A 291 -23.74 11.05 3.09
N ARG A 292 -24.05 12.32 3.33
CA ARG A 292 -23.99 13.37 2.30
C ARG A 292 -22.56 13.53 1.75
N TRP A 293 -21.55 13.52 2.60
CA TRP A 293 -20.16 13.61 2.18
C TRP A 293 -19.73 12.42 1.35
N TYR A 294 -20.17 11.24 1.73
CA TYR A 294 -19.88 10.03 0.96
C TYR A 294 -20.58 10.03 -0.42
N THR A 295 -21.80 10.56 -0.52
CA THR A 295 -22.47 10.74 -1.81
C THR A 295 -21.66 11.71 -2.71
N ILE A 296 -21.17 12.83 -2.17
CA ILE A 296 -20.31 13.76 -2.90
C ILE A 296 -19.03 13.03 -3.36
N TRP A 297 -18.44 12.22 -2.49
CA TRP A 297 -17.25 11.42 -2.83
C TRP A 297 -17.53 10.47 -4.00
N LEU A 298 -18.63 9.73 -4.00
CA LEU A 298 -19.02 8.84 -5.09
C LEU A 298 -19.14 9.57 -6.43
N VAL A 299 -19.79 10.75 -6.42
CA VAL A 299 -19.87 11.60 -7.62
C VAL A 299 -18.48 12.02 -8.09
N ALA A 300 -17.61 12.46 -7.18
CA ALA A 300 -16.25 12.84 -7.51
C ALA A 300 -15.43 11.67 -8.11
N VAL A 301 -15.58 10.46 -7.56
CA VAL A 301 -14.95 9.24 -8.11
C VAL A 301 -15.46 8.94 -9.52
N CYS A 302 -16.78 9.01 -9.75
CA CYS A 302 -17.34 8.79 -11.08
C CYS A 302 -16.79 9.79 -12.09
N VAL A 303 -16.74 11.08 -11.74
CA VAL A 303 -16.17 12.13 -12.59
C VAL A 303 -14.68 11.86 -12.86
N ALA A 304 -13.92 11.50 -11.83
CA ALA A 304 -12.49 11.18 -11.99
C ALA A 304 -12.24 9.97 -12.90
N VAL A 305 -13.04 8.91 -12.75
CA VAL A 305 -12.95 7.70 -13.58
C VAL A 305 -13.31 7.99 -15.05
N ILE A 306 -14.38 8.76 -15.28
CA ILE A 306 -14.79 9.17 -16.63
C ILE A 306 -13.71 10.06 -17.25
N GLY A 307 -13.22 11.06 -16.53
CA GLY A 307 -12.16 11.96 -16.99
C GLY A 307 -10.86 11.19 -17.29
N TRP A 308 -10.49 10.23 -16.45
CA TRP A 308 -9.32 9.40 -16.67
C TRP A 308 -9.47 8.47 -17.88
N ALA A 309 -10.66 7.88 -18.06
CA ALA A 309 -10.99 7.10 -19.24
C ALA A 309 -10.89 7.94 -20.51
N TRP A 310 -11.45 9.16 -20.49
CA TRP A 310 -11.36 10.10 -21.62
C TRP A 310 -9.91 10.48 -21.96
N ILE A 311 -9.09 10.82 -20.96
CA ILE A 311 -7.67 11.12 -21.15
C ILE A 311 -6.92 9.93 -21.82
N LYS A 312 -7.24 8.70 -21.40
CA LYS A 312 -6.64 7.50 -22.00
C LYS A 312 -7.08 7.26 -23.45
N LEU A 313 -8.35 7.53 -23.79
CA LEU A 313 -8.87 7.46 -25.16
C LEU A 313 -8.23 8.53 -26.04
N ALA A 314 -8.20 9.77 -25.58
CA ALA A 314 -7.58 10.89 -26.30
C ALA A 314 -6.09 10.62 -26.56
N GLY A 315 -5.37 10.05 -25.58
CA GLY A 315 -3.97 9.65 -25.74
C GLY A 315 -3.74 8.51 -26.76
N ARG A 316 -4.80 7.91 -27.29
CA ARG A 316 -4.76 6.86 -28.33
C ARG A 316 -5.35 7.29 -29.65
N GLY A 317 -5.78 8.55 -29.75
CA GLY A 317 -6.45 9.06 -30.95
C GLY A 317 -7.83 8.46 -31.20
N MET A 318 -8.50 7.96 -30.14
CA MET A 318 -9.83 7.34 -30.19
C MET A 318 -10.92 8.20 -29.51
N ALA A 319 -10.60 9.44 -29.12
CA ALA A 319 -11.53 10.40 -28.55
C ALA A 319 -11.85 11.52 -29.55
#